data_7429d1baa57dc81b8f076dd4daff7b4f
#
_entry.id   7429d1baa57dc81b8f076dd4daff7b4f
#
_cell.length_a   1.000
_cell.length_b   1.000
_cell.length_c   1.000
_cell.angle_alpha   90.00
_cell.angle_beta   90.00
_cell.angle_gamma   90.00
#
_symmetry.space_group_name_H-M   'P 1'
#
loop_
_entity.id
_entity.type
_entity.pdbx_description
1 polymer ?
#
loop_
_entity_poly.entity_id
_entity_poly.type
_entity_poly.pdbx_seq_one_letter_code
_entity_poly.pdbx_strand_id
1 'polypeptide(L)'
;MGSQICQILAVAIASPIDHYVKEVLGIKEYGRYMDDGYLIHHDKKYLRKCIKLISIKAKELGLKINPKKTKIQKLCKGFRFLKIRFILTETGKIIRKLARESVTRMRRKLKKFKKLLDEGKMILEDIRTSIQSWISHVNKMNSYGTKCSMLALCDKLFDGRIEVKNGV
;
A
#
# COMPACT_ATOMS: atom_id res chain seq x y z
N MET A 1 -1.63 5.50 21.15
CA MET A 1 -2.66 5.78 20.12
C MET A 1 -2.59 7.27 19.81
N GLY A 2 -2.33 7.64 18.54
CA GLY A 2 -2.31 9.06 18.14
C GLY A 2 -3.73 9.62 18.15
N SER A 3 -3.89 10.83 18.72
CA SER A 3 -5.15 11.57 18.67
C SER A 3 -5.57 11.82 17.21
N GLN A 4 -6.86 11.82 16.92
CA GLN A 4 -7.41 12.20 15.61
C GLN A 4 -6.96 13.61 15.20
N ILE A 5 -6.83 14.52 16.17
CA ILE A 5 -6.32 15.88 15.97
C ILE A 5 -4.91 15.87 15.38
N CYS A 6 -4.02 14.98 15.86
CA CYS A 6 -2.65 14.86 15.31
C CYS A 6 -2.65 14.46 13.84
N GLN A 7 -3.60 13.62 13.41
CA GLN A 7 -3.72 13.24 12.01
C GLN A 7 -4.17 14.41 11.13
N ILE A 8 -5.16 15.18 11.60
CA ILE A 8 -5.66 16.38 10.89
C ILE A 8 -4.54 17.42 10.78
N LEU A 9 -3.83 17.69 11.87
CA LEU A 9 -2.70 18.63 11.88
C LEU A 9 -1.58 18.20 10.95
N ALA A 10 -1.22 16.90 10.93
CA ALA A 10 -0.20 16.38 10.04
C ALA A 10 -0.56 16.55 8.55
N VAL A 11 -1.85 16.39 8.20
CA VAL A 11 -2.33 16.66 6.84
C VAL A 11 -2.28 18.16 6.53
N ALA A 12 -2.72 19.01 7.45
CA ALA A 12 -2.77 20.47 7.28
C ALA A 12 -1.37 21.08 7.11
N ILE A 13 -0.38 20.67 7.92
CA ILE A 13 1.01 21.15 7.84
C ILE A 13 1.62 20.85 6.45
N ALA A 14 1.28 19.73 5.83
CA ALA A 14 1.81 19.37 4.52
C ALA A 14 0.98 19.90 3.33
N SER A 15 -0.20 20.47 3.57
CA SER A 15 -1.07 21.03 2.53
C SER A 15 -0.40 22.10 1.65
N PRO A 16 0.44 23.03 2.19
CA PRO A 16 1.15 23.99 1.33
C PRO A 16 2.08 23.33 0.30
N ILE A 17 2.57 22.11 0.58
CA ILE A 17 3.36 21.33 -0.40
C ILE A 17 2.45 20.86 -1.54
N ASP A 18 1.21 20.43 -1.24
CA ASP A 18 0.25 19.98 -2.25
C ASP A 18 -0.10 21.11 -3.22
N HIS A 19 -0.39 22.31 -2.70
CA HIS A 19 -0.63 23.50 -3.50
C HIS A 19 0.59 23.86 -4.35
N TYR A 20 1.77 23.88 -3.74
CA TYR A 20 3.02 24.18 -4.45
C TYR A 20 3.27 23.21 -5.62
N VAL A 21 3.04 21.91 -5.41
CA VAL A 21 3.22 20.90 -6.46
C VAL A 21 2.22 21.06 -7.60
N LYS A 22 0.95 21.35 -7.29
CA LYS A 22 -0.10 21.46 -8.30
C LYS A 22 -0.10 22.81 -9.02
N GLU A 23 0.02 23.90 -8.29
CA GLU A 23 -0.17 25.26 -8.79
C GLU A 23 1.13 25.88 -9.30
N VAL A 24 2.24 25.69 -8.58
CA VAL A 24 3.54 26.29 -8.96
C VAL A 24 4.34 25.36 -9.86
N LEU A 25 4.45 24.06 -9.51
CA LEU A 25 5.17 23.09 -10.32
C LEU A 25 4.32 22.48 -11.44
N GLY A 26 3.03 22.76 -11.52
CA GLY A 26 2.15 22.29 -12.59
C GLY A 26 2.07 20.76 -12.76
N ILE A 27 2.36 19.99 -11.72
CA ILE A 27 2.28 18.52 -11.78
C ILE A 27 0.82 18.09 -11.62
N LYS A 28 0.18 17.71 -12.71
CA LYS A 28 -1.22 17.24 -12.72
C LYS A 28 -1.37 15.92 -11.98
N GLU A 29 -0.50 14.95 -12.27
CA GLU A 29 -0.53 13.60 -11.74
C GLU A 29 0.27 13.53 -10.42
N TYR A 30 -0.34 14.04 -9.37
CA TYR A 30 0.18 14.10 -8.00
C TYR A 30 -0.81 13.48 -7.03
N GLY A 31 -0.31 12.74 -6.07
CA GLY A 31 -1.10 12.25 -4.94
C GLY A 31 -0.26 12.11 -3.69
N ARG A 32 -0.87 12.45 -2.55
CA ARG A 32 -0.28 12.29 -1.21
C ARG A 32 -1.27 11.60 -0.27
N TYR A 33 -0.74 10.73 0.53
CA TYR A 33 -1.44 10.16 1.68
C TYR A 33 -0.51 10.24 2.89
N MET A 34 -0.86 11.10 3.83
CA MET A 34 -0.05 11.45 5.00
C MET A 34 1.37 11.90 4.57
N ASP A 35 2.38 11.09 4.90
CA ASP A 35 3.81 11.29 4.61
C ASP A 35 4.28 10.66 3.28
N ASP A 36 3.47 9.78 2.70
CA ASP A 36 3.78 9.14 1.42
C ASP A 36 3.17 9.93 0.26
N GLY A 37 3.97 10.25 -0.76
CA GLY A 37 3.52 10.95 -1.96
C GLY A 37 4.15 10.41 -3.23
N TYR A 38 3.50 10.66 -4.36
CA TYR A 38 4.03 10.37 -5.68
C TYR A 38 3.77 11.52 -6.65
N LEU A 39 4.68 11.69 -7.62
CA LEU A 39 4.56 12.58 -8.75
C LEU A 39 4.79 11.78 -10.02
N ILE A 40 3.98 12.01 -11.05
CA ILE A 40 4.15 11.38 -12.36
C ILE A 40 4.35 12.48 -13.40
N HIS A 41 5.43 12.36 -14.17
CA HIS A 41 5.74 13.27 -15.26
C HIS A 41 6.61 12.55 -16.30
N HIS A 42 6.50 12.91 -17.57
CA HIS A 42 7.26 12.29 -18.66
C HIS A 42 8.73 12.69 -18.62
N ASP A 43 9.04 13.93 -18.22
CA ASP A 43 10.42 14.42 -18.15
C ASP A 43 11.05 14.08 -16.78
N LYS A 44 12.06 13.22 -16.84
CA LYS A 44 12.87 12.82 -15.67
C LYS A 44 13.74 13.96 -15.11
N LYS A 45 14.21 14.87 -15.99
CA LYS A 45 15.02 16.02 -15.55
C LYS A 45 14.16 16.97 -14.75
N TYR A 46 12.93 17.21 -15.23
CA TYR A 46 11.93 18.02 -14.53
C TYR A 46 11.58 17.43 -13.16
N LEU A 47 11.32 16.12 -13.08
CA LEU A 47 11.08 15.46 -11.79
C LEU A 47 12.23 15.65 -10.78
N ARG A 48 13.49 15.60 -11.23
CA ARG A 48 14.66 15.89 -10.37
C ARG A 48 14.64 17.33 -9.84
N LYS A 49 14.27 18.30 -10.70
CA LYS A 49 14.10 19.70 -10.30
C LYS A 49 12.97 19.83 -9.27
N CYS A 50 11.81 19.22 -9.53
CA CYS A 50 10.68 19.23 -8.61
C CYS A 50 11.04 18.66 -7.23
N ILE A 51 11.75 17.52 -7.15
CA ILE A 51 12.18 16.95 -5.87
C ILE A 51 13.04 17.93 -5.06
N LYS A 52 13.98 18.63 -5.72
CA LYS A 52 14.81 19.65 -5.05
C LYS A 52 13.96 20.79 -4.51
N LEU A 53 13.07 21.34 -5.33
CA LEU A 53 12.19 22.46 -4.96
C LEU A 53 11.21 22.06 -3.84
N ILE A 54 10.62 20.88 -3.92
CA ILE A 54 9.74 20.35 -2.87
C ILE A 54 10.53 20.14 -1.57
N SER A 55 11.81 19.72 -1.66
CA SER A 55 12.66 19.55 -0.47
C SER A 55 12.94 20.87 0.22
N ILE A 56 13.13 21.96 -0.55
CA ILE A 56 13.30 23.31 -0.01
C ILE A 56 12.00 23.75 0.67
N LYS A 57 10.86 23.62 -0.04
CA LYS A 57 9.54 23.99 0.50
C LYS A 57 9.17 23.21 1.76
N ALA A 58 9.48 21.93 1.81
CA ALA A 58 9.28 21.11 2.99
C ALA A 58 10.13 21.59 4.17
N LYS A 59 11.39 21.97 3.91
CA LYS A 59 12.30 22.52 4.95
C LYS A 59 11.78 23.83 5.54
N GLU A 60 11.18 24.70 4.74
CA GLU A 60 10.53 25.95 5.22
C GLU A 60 9.40 25.66 6.21
N LEU A 61 8.71 24.52 6.04
CA LEU A 61 7.64 24.04 6.93
C LEU A 61 8.14 23.19 8.10
N GLY A 62 9.47 23.11 8.32
CA GLY A 62 10.06 22.25 9.35
C GLY A 62 10.00 20.74 9.01
N LEU A 63 9.64 20.39 7.78
CA LEU A 63 9.54 18.99 7.34
C LEU A 63 10.81 18.56 6.62
N LYS A 64 11.14 17.26 6.69
CA LYS A 64 12.31 16.68 6.03
C LYS A 64 11.92 15.54 5.12
N ILE A 65 12.22 15.69 3.83
CA ILE A 65 12.06 14.59 2.87
C ILE A 65 13.19 13.59 3.05
N ASN A 66 12.85 12.29 3.12
CA ASN A 66 13.85 11.24 3.27
C ASN A 66 14.47 10.88 1.91
N PRO A 67 15.76 11.25 1.64
CA PRO A 67 16.39 11.02 0.34
C PRO A 67 16.57 9.53 0.01
N LYS A 68 16.72 8.67 1.04
CA LYS A 68 16.86 7.21 0.84
C LYS A 68 15.58 6.55 0.35
N LYS A 69 14.41 7.12 0.69
CA LYS A 69 13.09 6.62 0.27
C LYS A 69 12.60 7.27 -1.02
N THR A 70 13.06 8.46 -1.35
CA THR A 70 12.67 9.20 -2.57
C THR A 70 13.38 8.62 -3.79
N LYS A 71 12.61 8.09 -4.74
CA LYS A 71 13.14 7.41 -5.94
C LYS A 71 12.39 7.84 -7.19
N ILE A 72 13.12 8.07 -8.27
CA ILE A 72 12.56 8.27 -9.62
C ILE A 72 12.70 6.96 -10.39
N GLN A 73 11.60 6.43 -10.89
CA GLN A 73 11.59 5.18 -11.62
C GLN A 73 10.55 5.19 -12.76
N LYS A 74 10.74 4.32 -13.75
CA LYS A 74 9.76 4.14 -14.83
C LYS A 74 8.51 3.43 -14.30
N LEU A 75 7.32 3.84 -14.74
CA LEU A 75 6.05 3.23 -14.34
C LEU A 75 5.94 1.75 -14.74
N CYS A 76 6.56 1.34 -15.86
CA CYS A 76 6.61 -0.05 -16.29
C CYS A 76 7.38 -0.97 -15.31
N LYS A 77 8.36 -0.44 -14.56
CA LYS A 77 9.04 -1.17 -13.49
C LYS A 77 8.17 -1.31 -12.23
N GLY A 78 7.08 -0.54 -12.17
CA GLY A 78 6.14 -0.49 -11.08
C GLY A 78 6.66 0.27 -9.87
N PHE A 79 5.77 1.01 -9.21
CA PHE A 79 6.03 1.70 -7.96
C PHE A 79 5.10 1.22 -6.86
N ARG A 80 5.48 1.48 -5.63
CA ARG A 80 4.70 1.09 -4.45
C ARG A 80 4.09 2.32 -3.82
N PHE A 81 2.79 2.25 -3.59
CA PHE A 81 2.05 3.26 -2.86
C PHE A 81 0.96 2.57 -2.01
N LEU A 82 0.82 2.92 -0.75
CA LEU A 82 -0.14 2.34 0.20
C LEU A 82 -0.14 0.80 0.24
N LYS A 83 1.05 0.20 0.22
CA LYS A 83 1.24 -1.27 0.23
C LYS A 83 0.76 -1.99 -1.04
N ILE A 84 0.37 -1.24 -2.07
CA ILE A 84 0.01 -1.76 -3.39
C ILE A 84 1.15 -1.47 -4.35
N ARG A 85 1.47 -2.42 -5.23
CA ARG A 85 2.40 -2.22 -6.35
C ARG A 85 1.59 -1.94 -7.61
N PHE A 86 1.79 -0.76 -8.19
CA PHE A 86 1.20 -0.33 -9.44
C PHE A 86 2.21 -0.51 -10.56
N ILE A 87 1.79 -1.09 -11.67
CA ILE A 87 2.61 -1.31 -12.87
C ILE A 87 1.79 -0.83 -14.06
N LEU A 88 2.35 0.08 -14.85
CA LEU A 88 1.77 0.47 -16.13
C LEU A 88 2.31 -0.46 -17.23
N THR A 89 1.41 -1.14 -17.93
CA THR A 89 1.77 -1.98 -19.08
C THR A 89 1.96 -1.14 -20.35
N GLU A 90 2.59 -1.69 -21.37
CA GLU A 90 2.74 -1.04 -22.69
C GLU A 90 1.39 -0.77 -23.35
N THR A 91 0.38 -1.56 -23.06
CA THR A 91 -1.00 -1.38 -23.54
C THR A 91 -1.80 -0.32 -22.75
N GLY A 92 -1.17 0.43 -21.84
CA GLY A 92 -1.83 1.45 -21.03
C GLY A 92 -2.63 0.89 -19.82
N LYS A 93 -2.72 -0.43 -19.65
CA LYS A 93 -3.42 -1.02 -18.50
C LYS A 93 -2.62 -0.86 -17.21
N ILE A 94 -3.31 -0.56 -16.11
CA ILE A 94 -2.71 -0.48 -14.78
C ILE A 94 -2.93 -1.81 -14.05
N ILE A 95 -1.83 -2.50 -13.74
CA ILE A 95 -1.85 -3.71 -12.92
C ILE A 95 -1.60 -3.32 -11.47
N ARG A 96 -2.50 -3.71 -10.57
CA ARG A 96 -2.39 -3.53 -9.12
C ARG A 96 -2.05 -4.88 -8.48
N LYS A 97 -0.89 -5.00 -7.88
CA LYS A 97 -0.46 -6.23 -7.18
C LYS A 97 -0.28 -5.98 -5.69
N LEU A 98 -0.62 -6.98 -4.90
CA LEU A 98 -0.36 -6.94 -3.46
C LEU A 98 1.15 -6.90 -3.19
N ALA A 99 1.57 -6.11 -2.22
CA ALA A 99 2.97 -6.08 -1.80
C ALA A 99 3.40 -7.43 -1.20
N ARG A 100 4.59 -7.89 -1.56
CA ARG A 100 5.12 -9.21 -1.14
C ARG A 100 5.12 -9.37 0.39
N GLU A 101 5.40 -8.30 1.11
CA GLU A 101 5.42 -8.29 2.58
C GLU A 101 4.03 -8.52 3.18
N SER A 102 2.97 -8.05 2.51
CA SER A 102 1.58 -8.30 2.95
C SER A 102 1.24 -9.80 2.85
N VAL A 103 1.66 -10.45 1.77
CA VAL A 103 1.50 -11.90 1.58
C VAL A 103 2.28 -12.68 2.66
N THR A 104 3.55 -12.32 2.86
CA THR A 104 4.41 -12.97 3.87
C THR A 104 3.84 -12.79 5.28
N ARG A 105 3.33 -11.59 5.60
CA ARG A 105 2.69 -11.31 6.89
C ARG A 105 1.45 -12.18 7.08
N MET A 106 0.61 -12.32 6.06
CA MET A 106 -0.59 -13.16 6.15
C MET A 106 -0.24 -14.63 6.34
N ARG A 107 0.75 -15.15 5.63
CA ARG A 107 1.24 -16.54 5.83
C ARG A 107 1.73 -16.78 7.26
N ARG A 108 2.47 -15.84 7.84
CA ARG A 108 2.93 -15.92 9.24
C ARG A 108 1.74 -15.85 10.21
N LYS A 109 0.76 -15.00 9.91
CA LYS A 109 -0.46 -14.84 10.71
C LYS A 109 -1.28 -16.14 10.75
N LEU A 110 -1.44 -16.81 9.61
CA LEU A 110 -2.15 -18.10 9.53
C LEU A 110 -1.46 -19.18 10.38
N LYS A 111 -0.14 -19.29 10.30
CA LYS A 111 0.62 -20.23 11.14
C LYS A 111 0.47 -19.93 12.64
N LYS A 112 0.44 -18.64 13.02
CA LYS A 112 0.18 -18.24 14.41
C LYS A 112 -1.25 -18.59 14.82
N PHE A 113 -2.23 -18.38 13.96
CA PHE A 113 -3.62 -18.73 14.21
C PHE A 113 -3.80 -20.23 14.45
N LYS A 114 -3.12 -21.08 13.66
CA LYS A 114 -3.15 -22.53 13.87
C LYS A 114 -2.68 -22.88 15.29
N LYS A 115 -1.55 -22.32 15.74
CA LYS A 115 -1.07 -22.52 17.12
C LYS A 115 -2.08 -22.09 18.18
N LEU A 116 -2.66 -20.89 18.03
CA LEU A 116 -3.62 -20.37 18.99
C LEU A 116 -4.93 -21.18 19.02
N LEU A 117 -5.33 -21.73 17.89
CA LEU A 117 -6.48 -22.63 17.79
C LEU A 117 -6.20 -23.96 18.52
N ASP A 118 -5.01 -24.55 18.29
CA ASP A 118 -4.59 -25.79 18.92
C ASP A 118 -4.42 -25.62 20.46
N GLU A 119 -4.06 -24.43 20.92
CA GLU A 119 -3.99 -24.04 22.34
C GLU A 119 -5.36 -23.65 22.93
N GLY A 120 -6.45 -23.70 22.16
CA GLY A 120 -7.78 -23.30 22.62
C GLY A 120 -7.94 -21.80 22.91
N LYS A 121 -6.98 -20.94 22.47
CA LYS A 121 -6.97 -19.48 22.70
C LYS A 121 -7.66 -18.68 21.60
N MET A 122 -8.15 -19.35 20.56
CA MET A 122 -8.81 -18.71 19.42
C MET A 122 -9.86 -19.66 18.84
N ILE A 123 -10.95 -19.12 18.31
CA ILE A 123 -12.00 -19.87 17.66
C ILE A 123 -11.90 -19.79 16.13
N LEU A 124 -12.46 -20.77 15.42
CA LEU A 124 -12.43 -20.82 13.95
C LEU A 124 -13.10 -19.59 13.29
N GLU A 125 -14.13 -19.03 13.93
CA GLU A 125 -14.85 -17.88 13.36
C GLU A 125 -13.99 -16.60 13.32
N ASP A 126 -13.14 -16.36 14.32
CA ASP A 126 -12.20 -15.23 14.32
C ASP A 126 -11.17 -15.37 13.19
N ILE A 127 -10.72 -16.61 12.95
CA ILE A 127 -9.78 -16.94 11.88
C ILE A 127 -10.46 -16.69 10.53
N ARG A 128 -11.69 -17.19 10.36
CA ARG A 128 -12.51 -17.01 9.16
C ARG A 128 -12.70 -15.53 8.84
N THR A 129 -13.14 -14.73 9.81
CA THR A 129 -13.33 -13.28 9.66
C THR A 129 -12.04 -12.59 9.21
N SER A 130 -10.90 -12.96 9.81
CA SER A 130 -9.61 -12.40 9.42
C SER A 130 -9.19 -12.76 7.99
N ILE A 131 -9.44 -14.01 7.56
CA ILE A 131 -9.15 -14.49 6.21
C ILE A 131 -10.08 -13.81 5.20
N GLN A 132 -11.39 -13.76 5.50
CA GLN A 132 -12.38 -13.11 4.65
C GLN A 132 -12.05 -11.64 4.40
N SER A 133 -11.68 -10.90 5.43
CA SER A 133 -11.24 -9.50 5.31
C SER A 133 -10.03 -9.35 4.40
N TRP A 134 -9.04 -10.25 4.53
CA TRP A 134 -7.87 -10.23 3.67
C TRP A 134 -8.20 -10.56 2.21
N ILE A 135 -9.07 -11.54 1.95
CA ILE A 135 -9.51 -11.91 0.61
C ILE A 135 -10.30 -10.79 -0.05
N SER A 136 -11.20 -10.12 0.67
CA SER A 136 -11.94 -8.95 0.18
C SER A 136 -11.00 -7.83 -0.27
N HIS A 137 -9.88 -7.65 0.44
CA HIS A 137 -8.84 -6.71 0.02
C HIS A 137 -8.09 -7.19 -1.24
N VAL A 138 -7.75 -8.48 -1.34
CA VAL A 138 -7.03 -9.06 -2.49
C VAL A 138 -7.88 -9.09 -3.76
N ASN A 139 -9.20 -9.30 -3.64
CA ASN A 139 -10.13 -9.29 -4.78
C ASN A 139 -10.14 -7.95 -5.54
N LYS A 140 -9.77 -6.84 -4.88
CA LYS A 140 -9.62 -5.52 -5.51
C LYS A 140 -8.34 -5.37 -6.35
N MET A 141 -7.54 -6.44 -6.48
CA MET A 141 -6.22 -6.42 -7.10
C MET A 141 -6.05 -7.55 -8.13
N ASN A 142 -5.12 -7.36 -9.06
CA ASN A 142 -4.72 -8.38 -10.03
C ASN A 142 -3.80 -9.43 -9.36
N SER A 143 -4.31 -10.13 -8.34
CA SER A 143 -3.52 -11.04 -7.49
C SER A 143 -4.19 -12.42 -7.31
N TYR A 144 -4.92 -12.89 -8.35
CA TYR A 144 -5.66 -14.15 -8.31
C TYR A 144 -4.81 -15.35 -7.88
N GLY A 145 -3.65 -15.57 -8.50
CA GLY A 145 -2.75 -16.67 -8.10
C GLY A 145 -2.28 -16.60 -6.64
N THR A 146 -2.10 -15.37 -6.11
CA THR A 146 -1.78 -15.17 -4.69
C THR A 146 -2.96 -15.55 -3.80
N LYS A 147 -4.19 -15.23 -4.22
CA LYS A 147 -5.41 -15.63 -3.52
C LYS A 147 -5.51 -17.16 -3.46
N CYS A 148 -5.40 -17.85 -4.61
CA CYS A 148 -5.46 -19.31 -4.67
C CYS A 148 -4.40 -19.98 -3.79
N SER A 149 -3.15 -19.51 -3.86
CA SER A 149 -2.06 -20.04 -3.02
C SER A 149 -2.30 -19.85 -1.53
N MET A 150 -3.00 -18.78 -1.14
CA MET A 150 -3.31 -18.51 0.26
C MET A 150 -4.48 -19.37 0.74
N LEU A 151 -5.50 -19.57 -0.09
CA LEU A 151 -6.61 -20.47 0.22
C LEU A 151 -6.13 -21.90 0.38
N ALA A 152 -5.32 -22.42 -0.54
CA ALA A 152 -4.72 -23.75 -0.42
C ALA A 152 -3.89 -23.90 0.87
N LEU A 153 -3.19 -22.85 1.30
CA LEU A 153 -2.50 -22.87 2.59
C LEU A 153 -3.47 -22.90 3.78
N CYS A 154 -4.58 -22.18 3.70
CA CYS A 154 -5.65 -22.24 4.73
C CYS A 154 -6.24 -23.64 4.84
N ASP A 155 -6.60 -24.26 3.72
CA ASP A 155 -7.16 -25.61 3.68
C ASP A 155 -6.19 -26.62 4.31
N LYS A 156 -4.90 -26.51 3.97
CA LYS A 156 -3.86 -27.37 4.56
C LYS A 156 -3.68 -27.16 6.07
N LEU A 157 -3.78 -25.95 6.58
CA LEU A 157 -3.57 -25.65 8.00
C LEU A 157 -4.76 -25.95 8.87
N PHE A 158 -5.97 -25.85 8.32
CA PHE A 158 -7.22 -25.95 9.07
C PHE A 158 -8.13 -27.12 8.61
N ASP A 159 -7.55 -28.06 7.83
CA ASP A 159 -8.23 -29.30 7.38
C ASP A 159 -9.58 -29.01 6.67
N GLY A 160 -9.63 -27.98 5.84
CA GLY A 160 -10.84 -27.56 5.12
C GLY A 160 -11.97 -26.99 5.98
N ARG A 161 -11.77 -26.85 7.29
CA ARG A 161 -12.81 -26.37 8.24
C ARG A 161 -13.16 -24.88 8.09
N ILE A 162 -12.43 -24.14 7.27
CA ILE A 162 -12.65 -22.70 7.06
C ILE A 162 -13.20 -22.47 5.67
N GLU A 163 -14.53 -22.40 5.56
CA GLU A 163 -15.17 -21.96 4.33
C GLU A 163 -15.06 -20.44 4.18
N VAL A 164 -14.49 -20.01 3.08
CA VAL A 164 -14.34 -18.61 2.74
C VAL A 164 -15.25 -18.27 1.56
N LYS A 165 -16.15 -17.32 1.74
CA LYS A 165 -17.00 -16.85 0.65
C LYS A 165 -16.14 -16.18 -0.40
N ASN A 166 -16.09 -16.76 -1.59
CA ASN A 166 -15.54 -16.11 -2.77
C ASN A 166 -16.51 -14.99 -3.19
N GLY A 167 -16.40 -13.82 -2.59
CA GLY A 167 -17.12 -12.65 -3.09
C GLY A 167 -16.72 -12.42 -4.55
N VAL A 168 -17.69 -12.32 -5.41
CA VAL A 168 -17.64 -11.95 -6.82
C VAL A 168 -17.06 -10.54 -6.95
#